data_fd091e6fcb9269ba22e0771a1f0e3168
#
_entry.id   fd091e6fcb9269ba22e0771a1f0e3168
#
_cell.length_a   1.000
_cell.length_b   1.000
_cell.length_c   1.000
_cell.angle_alpha   90.00
_cell.angle_beta   90.00
_cell.angle_gamma   90.00
#
_symmetry.space_group_name_H-M   'P 1'
#
loop_
_entity.id
_entity.type
_entity.pdbx_description
1 polymer ?
#
loop_
_entity_poly.entity_id
_entity_poly.type
_entity_poly.pdbx_seq_one_letter_code
_entity_poly.pdbx_strand_id
1 'polypeptide(L)'
;MAATERAAYRHRMTVTRWDVLDWRRAVAELYRAVRREPVPRAAHALWVTGRDRLLRHHPASPVPPQRRDAYPGARVATYDPDYRFVVAVDRSASPERRALPTDTDGVVPLERVGRVELPGLGALDAWWVAGYGGGLFLPVRDATSGTLTYGGGRYVLDTVKGADLGGDADALVVDLNFAYQPSCAYDVAWSCPLPGPGNTLRAAVPVGELSEPDRGGAGSTRQT
;
A
#
# COMPACT_ATOMS: atom_id res chain seq x y z
N MET A 1 13.00 -4.85 -26.19
CA MET A 1 12.20 -4.05 -25.26
C MET A 1 10.88 -3.68 -25.92
N ALA A 2 9.76 -4.10 -25.37
CA ALA A 2 8.43 -3.78 -25.87
C ALA A 2 8.15 -2.27 -25.73
N ALA A 3 7.21 -1.74 -26.55
CA ALA A 3 6.86 -0.31 -26.50
C ALA A 3 6.40 0.14 -25.10
N THR A 4 5.74 -0.73 -24.37
CA THR A 4 5.29 -0.52 -22.99
C THR A 4 6.47 -0.36 -22.00
N GLU A 5 7.53 -1.17 -22.16
CA GLU A 5 8.75 -1.05 -21.35
C GLU A 5 9.49 0.24 -21.60
N ARG A 6 9.52 0.70 -22.85
CA ARG A 6 10.14 2.01 -23.22
C ARG A 6 9.37 3.19 -22.66
N ALA A 7 8.03 3.13 -22.63
CA ALA A 7 7.20 4.19 -22.05
C ALA A 7 7.37 4.26 -20.53
N ALA A 8 7.38 3.12 -19.85
CA ALA A 8 7.64 3.03 -18.41
C ALA A 8 9.05 3.50 -18.04
N TYR A 9 10.06 3.14 -18.85
CA TYR A 9 11.43 3.59 -18.68
C TYR A 9 11.57 5.11 -18.87
N ARG A 10 10.91 5.69 -19.89
CA ARG A 10 10.89 7.14 -20.13
C ARG A 10 10.20 7.91 -18.99
N HIS A 11 9.12 7.36 -18.42
CA HIS A 11 8.45 7.99 -17.28
C HIS A 11 9.38 8.08 -16.07
N ARG A 12 10.13 7.01 -15.74
CA ARG A 12 11.12 7.04 -14.65
C ARG A 12 12.25 8.06 -14.90
N MET A 13 12.64 8.28 -16.14
CA MET A 13 13.67 9.27 -16.47
C MET A 13 13.20 10.72 -16.32
N THR A 14 11.89 10.98 -16.31
CA THR A 14 11.33 12.33 -16.14
C THR A 14 11.03 12.67 -14.69
N VAL A 15 10.85 11.68 -13.80
CA VAL A 15 10.63 11.89 -12.36
C VAL A 15 11.95 12.18 -11.67
N THR A 16 12.07 13.36 -11.09
CA THR A 16 13.28 13.78 -10.38
C THR A 16 13.27 13.29 -8.93
N ARG A 17 14.44 13.33 -8.26
CA ARG A 17 14.53 13.07 -6.83
C ARG A 17 13.75 14.09 -5.99
N TRP A 18 13.60 15.31 -6.50
CA TRP A 18 12.80 16.36 -5.88
C TRP A 18 11.31 16.04 -5.94
N ASP A 19 10.82 15.48 -7.03
CA ASP A 19 9.44 15.02 -7.17
C ASP A 19 9.16 13.86 -6.17
N VAL A 20 10.11 12.94 -5.99
CA VAL A 20 9.99 11.85 -5.00
C VAL A 20 9.97 12.41 -3.57
N LEU A 21 10.81 13.40 -3.26
CA LEU A 21 10.81 14.06 -1.97
C LEU A 21 9.49 14.78 -1.72
N ASP A 22 8.97 15.49 -2.72
CA ASP A 22 7.69 16.20 -2.65
C ASP A 22 6.51 15.22 -2.45
N TRP A 23 6.49 14.12 -3.20
CA TRP A 23 5.52 13.03 -2.99
C TRP A 23 5.51 12.53 -1.55
N ARG A 24 6.69 12.25 -0.98
CA ARG A 24 6.80 11.75 0.41
C ARG A 24 6.27 12.78 1.42
N ARG A 25 6.58 14.07 1.21
CA ARG A 25 6.06 15.16 2.04
C ARG A 25 4.54 15.27 1.94
N ALA A 26 3.99 15.21 0.73
CA ALA A 26 2.56 15.30 0.49
C ALA A 26 1.80 14.10 1.10
N VAL A 27 2.34 12.89 1.02
CA VAL A 27 1.78 11.71 1.69
C VAL A 27 1.84 11.86 3.20
N ALA A 28 2.99 12.27 3.77
CA ALA A 28 3.13 12.47 5.21
C ALA A 28 2.17 13.54 5.75
N GLU A 29 1.94 14.62 4.99
CA GLU A 29 0.99 15.67 5.36
C GLU A 29 -0.46 15.16 5.30
N LEU A 30 -0.80 14.38 4.27
CA LEU A 30 -2.11 13.75 4.16
C LEU A 30 -2.40 12.85 5.38
N TYR A 31 -1.46 11.97 5.75
CA TYR A 31 -1.63 11.10 6.91
C TYR A 31 -1.60 11.88 8.24
N ARG A 32 -0.90 13.01 8.31
CA ARG A 32 -0.99 13.92 9.45
C ARG A 32 -2.40 14.51 9.60
N ALA A 33 -3.03 14.92 8.50
CA ALA A 33 -4.41 15.39 8.49
C ALA A 33 -5.38 14.27 8.92
N VAL A 34 -5.18 13.05 8.41
CA VAL A 34 -5.94 11.85 8.81
C VAL A 34 -5.87 11.61 10.32
N ARG A 35 -4.68 11.65 10.92
CA ARG A 35 -4.50 11.44 12.36
C ARG A 35 -5.10 12.54 13.23
N ARG A 36 -5.26 13.75 12.69
CA ARG A 36 -5.87 14.90 13.41
C ARG A 36 -7.39 14.93 13.32
N GLU A 37 -7.97 14.24 12.35
CA GLU A 37 -9.41 14.15 12.22
C GLU A 37 -9.97 13.15 13.24
N PRO A 38 -10.79 13.60 14.21
CA PRO A 38 -11.28 12.72 15.28
C PRO A 38 -12.33 11.72 14.82
N VAL A 39 -13.01 11.97 13.69
CA VAL A 39 -14.06 11.09 13.16
C VAL A 39 -13.47 10.17 12.10
N PRO A 40 -13.30 8.86 12.34
CA PRO A 40 -12.60 7.96 11.42
C PRO A 40 -13.17 7.94 10.00
N ARG A 41 -14.49 8.01 9.84
CA ARG A 41 -15.14 8.10 8.52
C ARG A 41 -14.77 9.39 7.77
N ALA A 42 -14.68 10.52 8.48
CA ALA A 42 -14.26 11.79 7.89
C ALA A 42 -12.76 11.75 7.54
N ALA A 43 -11.93 11.17 8.41
CA ALA A 43 -10.51 10.94 8.14
C ALA A 43 -10.30 10.10 6.86
N HIS A 44 -11.10 9.05 6.68
CA HIS A 44 -11.07 8.24 5.47
C HIS A 44 -11.48 9.03 4.21
N ALA A 45 -12.51 9.86 4.30
CA ALA A 45 -12.90 10.72 3.17
C ALA A 45 -11.81 11.73 2.78
N LEU A 46 -11.12 12.31 3.77
CA LEU A 46 -9.94 13.17 3.54
C LEU A 46 -8.83 12.38 2.82
N TRP A 47 -8.56 11.15 3.28
CA TRP A 47 -7.55 10.29 2.67
C TRP A 47 -7.88 9.94 1.22
N VAL A 48 -9.13 9.53 0.92
CA VAL A 48 -9.57 9.22 -0.45
C VAL A 48 -9.34 10.41 -1.37
N THR A 49 -9.83 11.59 -0.98
CA THR A 49 -9.69 12.81 -1.77
C THR A 49 -8.22 13.21 -1.99
N GLY A 50 -7.42 13.15 -0.91
CA GLY A 50 -6.00 13.51 -0.97
C GLY A 50 -5.20 12.54 -1.82
N ARG A 51 -5.46 11.23 -1.68
CA ARG A 51 -4.82 10.19 -2.47
C ARG A 51 -5.17 10.31 -3.96
N ASP A 52 -6.43 10.53 -4.31
CA ASP A 52 -6.86 10.74 -5.69
C ASP A 52 -6.16 11.93 -6.33
N ARG A 53 -6.06 13.04 -5.61
CA ARG A 53 -5.33 14.22 -6.10
C ARG A 53 -3.86 13.89 -6.39
N LEU A 54 -3.19 13.15 -5.49
CA LEU A 54 -1.80 12.74 -5.68
C LEU A 54 -1.65 11.81 -6.87
N LEU A 55 -2.52 10.81 -7.00
CA LEU A 55 -2.48 9.83 -8.09
C LEU A 55 -2.72 10.49 -9.46
N ARG A 56 -3.59 11.47 -9.54
CA ARG A 56 -3.91 12.18 -10.80
C ARG A 56 -2.85 13.19 -11.21
N HIS A 57 -2.35 13.97 -10.26
CA HIS A 57 -1.67 15.22 -10.61
C HIS A 57 -0.18 15.28 -10.22
N HIS A 58 0.26 14.42 -9.30
CA HIS A 58 1.63 14.52 -8.83
C HIS A 58 2.63 13.95 -9.85
N PRO A 59 3.77 14.63 -10.12
CA PRO A 59 4.79 14.14 -11.07
C PRO A 59 5.28 12.72 -10.75
N ALA A 60 5.50 12.41 -9.45
CA ALA A 60 5.94 11.08 -8.99
C ALA A 60 4.79 10.07 -8.77
N SER A 61 3.59 10.32 -9.31
CA SER A 61 2.48 9.37 -9.27
C SER A 61 2.86 8.04 -9.94
N PRO A 62 2.47 6.87 -9.36
CA PRO A 62 2.65 5.58 -10.01
C PRO A 62 1.71 5.38 -11.21
N VAL A 63 0.66 6.19 -11.35
CA VAL A 63 -0.19 6.18 -12.55
C VAL A 63 0.62 6.72 -13.72
N PRO A 64 0.76 5.96 -14.83
CA PRO A 64 1.48 6.43 -16.01
C PRO A 64 0.93 7.76 -16.54
N PRO A 65 1.77 8.72 -16.97
CA PRO A 65 1.32 10.05 -17.42
C PRO A 65 0.22 9.98 -18.47
N GLN A 66 0.32 9.03 -19.40
CA GLN A 66 -0.63 8.84 -20.51
C GLN A 66 -2.00 8.37 -20.05
N ARG A 67 -2.12 7.89 -18.79
CA ARG A 67 -3.38 7.41 -18.20
C ARG A 67 -3.98 8.40 -17.21
N ARG A 68 -3.25 9.46 -16.82
CA ARG A 68 -3.67 10.38 -15.74
C ARG A 68 -4.91 11.19 -16.08
N ASP A 69 -5.00 11.69 -17.31
CA ASP A 69 -6.15 12.51 -17.75
C ASP A 69 -7.44 11.69 -17.76
N ALA A 70 -7.36 10.40 -18.08
CA ALA A 70 -8.48 9.48 -18.09
C ALA A 70 -8.64 8.67 -16.79
N TYR A 71 -7.77 8.91 -15.79
CA TYR A 71 -7.80 8.16 -14.55
C TYR A 71 -9.02 8.55 -13.69
N PRO A 72 -9.96 7.61 -13.41
CA PRO A 72 -11.19 7.94 -12.72
C PRO A 72 -11.04 8.25 -11.24
N GLY A 73 -9.86 7.95 -10.67
CA GLY A 73 -9.56 7.94 -9.25
C GLY A 73 -9.42 6.51 -8.72
N ALA A 74 -8.87 6.36 -7.51
CA ALA A 74 -8.80 5.06 -6.86
C ALA A 74 -10.21 4.59 -6.50
N ARG A 75 -10.55 3.35 -6.88
CA ARG A 75 -11.77 2.73 -6.42
C ARG A 75 -11.59 2.32 -4.96
N VAL A 76 -12.23 3.03 -4.05
CA VAL A 76 -12.15 2.77 -2.60
C VAL A 76 -13.53 2.39 -2.07
N ALA A 77 -13.59 1.35 -1.25
CA ALA A 77 -14.83 0.92 -0.61
C ALA A 77 -15.32 1.98 0.41
N THR A 78 -16.63 1.96 0.68
CA THR A 78 -17.20 2.77 1.76
C THR A 78 -16.57 2.39 3.10
N TYR A 79 -16.31 3.39 3.95
CA TYR A 79 -15.75 3.17 5.28
C TYR A 79 -16.64 2.25 6.13
N ASP A 80 -16.03 1.20 6.67
CA ASP A 80 -16.66 0.24 7.58
C ASP A 80 -15.87 0.18 8.91
N PRO A 81 -16.47 0.59 10.03
CA PRO A 81 -15.80 0.63 11.35
C PRO A 81 -15.37 -0.75 11.85
N ASP A 82 -15.97 -1.83 11.39
CA ASP A 82 -15.63 -3.21 11.81
C ASP A 82 -14.23 -3.63 11.33
N TYR A 83 -13.63 -2.88 10.39
CA TYR A 83 -12.28 -3.09 9.89
C TYR A 83 -11.24 -2.12 10.48
N ARG A 84 -11.59 -1.40 11.55
CA ARG A 84 -10.67 -0.53 12.27
C ARG A 84 -10.33 -1.11 13.64
N PHE A 85 -9.04 -1.33 13.86
CA PHE A 85 -8.49 -1.93 15.08
C PHE A 85 -7.50 -0.99 15.76
N VAL A 86 -7.45 -1.05 17.08
CA VAL A 86 -6.36 -0.51 17.91
C VAL A 86 -5.84 -1.69 18.72
N VAL A 87 -4.65 -2.16 18.39
CA VAL A 87 -4.12 -3.44 18.87
C VAL A 87 -2.68 -3.32 19.34
N ALA A 88 -2.32 -4.11 20.35
CA ALA A 88 -0.92 -4.23 20.76
C ALA A 88 -0.13 -5.05 19.73
N VAL A 89 1.15 -4.73 19.57
CA VAL A 89 2.12 -5.53 18.81
C VAL A 89 2.68 -6.61 19.74
N ASP A 90 2.37 -7.86 19.45
CA ASP A 90 3.02 -8.99 20.13
C ASP A 90 4.47 -9.09 19.71
N ARG A 91 5.36 -8.64 20.60
CA ARG A 91 6.82 -8.66 20.40
C ARG A 91 7.49 -9.97 20.76
N SER A 92 6.71 -10.96 21.26
CA SER A 92 7.20 -12.30 21.57
C SER A 92 7.34 -13.19 20.33
N ALA A 93 6.78 -12.78 19.19
CA ALA A 93 6.91 -13.48 17.92
C ALA A 93 8.40 -13.67 17.55
N SER A 94 8.75 -14.89 17.12
CA SER A 94 10.15 -15.22 16.78
C SER A 94 10.75 -14.23 15.80
N PRO A 95 11.97 -13.75 15.99
CA PRO A 95 12.65 -12.87 15.05
C PRO A 95 12.72 -13.50 13.65
N GLU A 96 12.43 -12.71 12.63
CA GLU A 96 12.55 -13.13 11.24
C GLU A 96 13.15 -11.98 10.43
N ARG A 97 14.05 -12.32 9.51
CA ARG A 97 14.62 -11.39 8.55
C ARG A 97 14.31 -11.84 7.14
N ARG A 98 13.91 -10.90 6.29
CA ARG A 98 13.69 -11.14 4.86
C ARG A 98 14.46 -10.13 4.05
N ALA A 99 14.99 -10.57 2.94
CA ALA A 99 15.62 -9.74 1.93
C ALA A 99 14.76 -9.85 0.66
N LEU A 100 13.95 -8.82 0.38
CA LEU A 100 13.06 -8.83 -0.77
C LEU A 100 13.74 -8.13 -1.95
N PRO A 101 14.11 -8.85 -3.01
CA PRO A 101 14.63 -8.23 -4.21
C PRO A 101 13.54 -7.40 -4.88
N THR A 102 13.89 -6.20 -5.29
CA THR A 102 13.05 -5.31 -6.09
C THR A 102 13.86 -4.78 -7.26
N ASP A 103 13.25 -4.60 -8.41
CA ASP A 103 13.97 -4.10 -9.60
C ASP A 103 14.22 -2.59 -9.52
N THR A 104 13.53 -1.89 -8.59
CA THR A 104 13.58 -0.43 -8.49
C THR A 104 14.45 0.08 -7.34
N ASP A 105 14.38 -0.60 -6.19
CA ASP A 105 15.02 -0.16 -4.94
C ASP A 105 16.13 -1.12 -4.48
N GLY A 106 16.49 -2.11 -5.33
CA GLY A 106 17.43 -3.17 -4.97
C GLY A 106 16.84 -4.14 -3.95
N VAL A 107 17.63 -4.60 -3.00
CA VAL A 107 17.17 -5.50 -1.95
C VAL A 107 16.63 -4.69 -0.79
N VAL A 108 15.34 -4.88 -0.46
CA VAL A 108 14.69 -4.28 0.71
C VAL A 108 14.80 -5.24 1.89
N PRO A 109 15.62 -4.93 2.91
CA PRO A 109 15.72 -5.76 4.10
C PRO A 109 14.53 -5.48 5.03
N LEU A 110 13.88 -6.54 5.49
CA LEU A 110 12.78 -6.50 6.45
C LEU A 110 13.15 -7.30 7.70
N GLU A 111 12.87 -6.75 8.87
CA GLU A 111 12.96 -7.41 10.15
C GLU A 111 11.59 -7.46 10.81
N ARG A 112 11.12 -8.65 11.22
CA ARG A 112 9.88 -8.75 11.95
C ARG A 112 10.05 -8.16 13.35
N VAL A 113 9.27 -7.14 13.67
CA VAL A 113 9.28 -6.47 14.99
C VAL A 113 8.16 -6.94 15.91
N GLY A 114 7.23 -7.74 15.37
CA GLY A 114 6.16 -8.35 16.13
C GLY A 114 5.02 -8.82 15.23
N ARG A 115 3.89 -9.11 15.84
CA ARG A 115 2.66 -9.54 15.18
C ARG A 115 1.48 -8.77 15.75
N VAL A 116 0.50 -8.45 14.93
CA VAL A 116 -0.77 -7.86 15.36
C VAL A 116 -1.91 -8.84 15.12
N GLU A 117 -2.73 -9.07 16.13
CA GLU A 117 -3.95 -9.85 16.04
C GLU A 117 -5.11 -8.92 15.66
N LEU A 118 -5.82 -9.27 14.61
CA LEU A 118 -7.03 -8.57 14.16
C LEU A 118 -8.24 -9.46 14.49
N PRO A 119 -9.01 -9.15 15.53
CA PRO A 119 -10.13 -9.98 15.98
C PRO A 119 -11.08 -10.34 14.83
N GLY A 120 -11.36 -11.63 14.65
CA GLY A 120 -12.22 -12.15 13.59
C GLY A 120 -11.58 -12.29 12.20
N LEU A 121 -10.39 -11.74 11.98
CA LEU A 121 -9.71 -11.79 10.68
C LEU A 121 -8.44 -12.63 10.68
N GLY A 122 -7.69 -12.65 11.80
CA GLY A 122 -6.41 -13.34 11.93
C GLY A 122 -5.27 -12.38 12.28
N ALA A 123 -4.02 -12.81 12.03
CA ALA A 123 -2.83 -12.08 12.43
C ALA A 123 -2.01 -11.61 11.24
N LEU A 124 -1.31 -10.50 11.42
CA LEU A 124 -0.34 -9.96 10.45
C LEU A 124 1.01 -9.73 11.13
N ASP A 125 2.08 -10.12 10.44
CA ASP A 125 3.44 -9.77 10.86
C ASP A 125 3.69 -8.27 10.63
N ALA A 126 4.17 -7.58 11.67
CA ALA A 126 4.63 -6.20 11.59
C ALA A 126 6.13 -6.20 11.28
N TRP A 127 6.53 -5.50 10.23
CA TRP A 127 7.90 -5.46 9.73
C TRP A 127 8.53 -4.10 9.94
N TRP A 128 9.83 -4.09 10.18
CA TRP A 128 10.67 -2.91 10.09
C TRP A 128 11.46 -2.96 8.78
N VAL A 129 11.37 -1.92 7.98
CA VAL A 129 12.26 -1.75 6.83
C VAL A 129 13.62 -1.39 7.37
N ALA A 130 14.55 -2.36 7.36
CA ALA A 130 15.87 -2.24 7.98
C ALA A 130 16.86 -1.59 7.02
N GLY A 131 16.80 -0.29 6.88
CA GLY A 131 17.69 0.52 6.05
C GLY A 131 17.90 1.90 6.66
N TYR A 132 18.68 2.75 5.99
CA TYR A 132 18.84 4.13 6.41
C TYR A 132 17.47 4.84 6.41
N GLY A 133 17.07 5.34 7.55
CA GLY A 133 15.77 5.98 7.73
C GLY A 133 14.59 5.04 7.94
N GLY A 134 14.80 3.77 8.22
CA GLY A 134 13.83 2.72 8.50
C GLY A 134 12.39 3.08 8.84
N GLY A 135 11.50 2.11 8.92
CA GLY A 135 10.10 2.40 9.27
C GLY A 135 9.22 1.16 9.35
N LEU A 136 8.06 1.33 9.98
CA LEU A 136 7.08 0.27 10.12
C LEU A 136 6.40 0.00 8.78
N PHE A 137 6.28 -1.28 8.45
CA PHE A 137 5.63 -1.75 7.25
C PHE A 137 4.64 -2.86 7.58
N LEU A 138 3.38 -2.69 7.19
CA LEU A 138 2.30 -3.65 7.41
C LEU A 138 1.58 -3.93 6.08
N PRO A 139 2.09 -4.86 5.27
CA PRO A 139 1.39 -5.30 4.08
C PRO A 139 0.31 -6.30 4.43
N VAL A 140 -0.70 -6.46 3.57
CA VAL A 140 -1.79 -7.41 3.74
C VAL A 140 -2.22 -8.02 2.42
N ARG A 141 -2.44 -9.32 2.43
CA ARG A 141 -3.16 -10.08 1.43
C ARG A 141 -4.33 -10.78 2.11
N ASP A 142 -5.44 -10.96 1.42
CA ASP A 142 -6.66 -11.53 2.01
C ASP A 142 -7.44 -12.37 0.98
N ALA A 143 -8.56 -12.97 1.38
CA ALA A 143 -9.34 -13.84 0.51
C ALA A 143 -9.95 -13.12 -0.72
N THR A 144 -9.99 -11.78 -0.73
CA THR A 144 -10.46 -10.99 -1.89
C THR A 144 -9.36 -10.69 -2.92
N SER A 145 -8.11 -11.04 -2.62
CA SER A 145 -6.95 -10.75 -3.48
C SER A 145 -7.01 -11.53 -4.78
N GLY A 146 -6.91 -10.80 -5.89
CA GLY A 146 -7.03 -11.35 -7.25
C GLY A 146 -8.45 -11.42 -7.79
N THR A 147 -9.44 -11.03 -7.00
CA THR A 147 -10.85 -10.93 -7.40
C THR A 147 -11.39 -9.51 -7.21
N LEU A 148 -11.59 -9.10 -5.96
CA LEU A 148 -12.08 -7.77 -5.61
C LEU A 148 -10.95 -6.77 -5.36
N THR A 149 -9.82 -7.25 -4.85
CA THR A 149 -8.63 -6.45 -4.54
C THR A 149 -7.41 -6.92 -5.32
N TYR A 150 -6.37 -6.12 -5.37
CA TYR A 150 -5.16 -6.43 -6.13
C TYR A 150 -4.53 -7.75 -5.69
N GLY A 151 -4.25 -8.63 -6.65
CA GLY A 151 -3.72 -9.97 -6.41
C GLY A 151 -2.36 -10.00 -5.70
N GLY A 152 -1.55 -8.96 -5.86
CA GLY A 152 -0.28 -8.78 -5.14
C GLY A 152 -0.43 -8.30 -3.70
N GLY A 153 -1.66 -8.03 -3.22
CA GLY A 153 -1.92 -7.49 -1.89
C GLY A 153 -1.86 -5.96 -1.83
N ARG A 154 -2.03 -5.43 -0.62
CA ARG A 154 -2.13 -3.99 -0.32
C ARG A 154 -1.24 -3.63 0.87
N TYR A 155 -1.05 -2.34 1.12
CA TYR A 155 -0.33 -1.83 2.28
C TYR A 155 -1.28 -1.06 3.19
N VAL A 156 -1.21 -1.33 4.49
CA VAL A 156 -1.94 -0.60 5.53
C VAL A 156 -1.05 0.48 6.13
N LEU A 157 0.19 0.12 6.46
CA LEU A 157 1.22 1.03 6.95
C LEU A 157 2.47 0.91 6.08
N ASP A 158 3.07 2.06 5.74
CA ASP A 158 4.39 2.20 5.10
C ASP A 158 4.97 3.54 5.58
N THR A 159 5.47 3.55 6.82
CA THR A 159 5.88 4.80 7.47
C THR A 159 7.13 5.39 6.83
N VAL A 160 7.94 4.59 6.12
CA VAL A 160 9.06 5.08 5.29
C VAL A 160 8.57 6.03 4.21
N LYS A 161 7.38 5.76 3.66
CA LYS A 161 6.75 6.59 2.61
C LYS A 161 5.65 7.51 3.14
N GLY A 162 5.51 7.60 4.48
CA GLY A 162 4.59 8.52 5.15
C GLY A 162 3.19 7.97 5.41
N ALA A 163 2.88 6.73 5.01
CA ALA A 163 1.61 6.08 5.32
C ALA A 163 1.61 5.57 6.77
N ASP A 164 1.16 6.42 7.68
CA ASP A 164 1.19 6.22 9.13
C ASP A 164 -0.15 6.65 9.76
N LEU A 165 -0.87 5.68 10.33
CA LEU A 165 -2.17 5.90 10.98
C LEU A 165 -2.04 6.23 12.48
N GLY A 166 -0.82 6.20 13.01
CA GLY A 166 -0.54 6.53 14.40
C GLY A 166 -0.64 5.34 15.35
N GLY A 167 -0.53 5.66 16.63
CA GLY A 167 -0.39 4.68 17.72
C GLY A 167 1.07 4.37 18.03
N ASP A 168 1.26 3.42 18.92
CA ASP A 168 2.56 2.90 19.35
C ASP A 168 2.52 1.36 19.42
N ALA A 169 3.55 0.75 20.01
CA ALA A 169 3.62 -0.71 20.10
C ALA A 169 2.55 -1.33 21.02
N ASP A 170 1.96 -0.57 21.92
CA ASP A 170 0.95 -1.05 22.87
C ASP A 170 -0.47 -0.75 22.36
N ALA A 171 -0.63 0.19 21.42
CA ALA A 171 -1.91 0.63 20.84
C ALA A 171 -1.77 1.08 19.38
N LEU A 172 -1.29 0.19 18.50
CA LEU A 172 -1.11 0.48 17.08
C LEU A 172 -2.46 0.58 16.37
N VAL A 173 -2.66 1.65 15.61
CA VAL A 173 -3.85 1.81 14.76
C VAL A 173 -3.65 1.01 13.47
N VAL A 174 -4.48 -0.01 13.28
CA VAL A 174 -4.56 -0.83 12.06
C VAL A 174 -5.97 -0.66 11.50
N ASP A 175 -6.12 0.22 10.52
CA ASP A 175 -7.40 0.48 9.87
C ASP A 175 -7.33 0.02 8.41
N LEU A 176 -7.98 -1.12 8.13
CA LEU A 176 -7.95 -1.75 6.82
C LEU A 176 -8.73 -0.95 5.75
N ASN A 177 -9.56 0.02 6.17
CA ASN A 177 -10.19 0.96 5.26
C ASN A 177 -9.17 1.84 4.51
N PHE A 178 -7.97 1.99 5.06
CA PHE A 178 -6.85 2.71 4.46
C PHE A 178 -5.89 1.78 3.70
N ALA A 179 -6.21 0.50 3.55
CA ALA A 179 -5.39 -0.42 2.77
C ALA A 179 -5.35 0.03 1.30
N TYR A 180 -4.16 0.29 0.79
CA TYR A 180 -3.96 0.84 -0.55
C TYR A 180 -3.09 -0.05 -1.44
N GLN A 181 -3.28 0.07 -2.74
CA GLN A 181 -2.51 -0.67 -3.73
C GLN A 181 -1.06 -0.15 -3.83
N PRO A 182 -0.07 -1.06 -3.89
CA PRO A 182 1.32 -0.70 -4.17
C PRO A 182 1.47 -0.16 -5.60
N SER A 183 2.56 0.55 -5.87
CA SER A 183 2.83 1.17 -7.17
C SER A 183 2.77 0.19 -8.34
N CYS A 184 3.16 -1.08 -8.12
CA CYS A 184 3.12 -2.13 -9.16
C CYS A 184 1.69 -2.53 -9.59
N ALA A 185 0.67 -2.14 -8.85
CA ALA A 185 -0.72 -2.31 -9.28
C ALA A 185 -1.13 -1.31 -10.38
N TYR A 186 -0.46 -0.16 -10.46
CA TYR A 186 -0.72 0.89 -11.45
C TYR A 186 0.16 0.77 -12.69
N ASP A 187 1.41 0.35 -12.52
CA ASP A 187 2.39 0.21 -13.59
C ASP A 187 3.35 -0.95 -13.28
N VAL A 188 3.41 -1.92 -14.19
CA VAL A 188 4.28 -3.11 -14.10
C VAL A 188 5.78 -2.77 -14.08
N ALA A 189 6.13 -1.53 -14.38
CA ALA A 189 7.50 -1.04 -14.25
C ALA A 189 7.97 -0.92 -12.79
N TRP A 190 7.05 -0.97 -11.81
CA TRP A 190 7.39 -0.96 -10.39
C TRP A 190 7.52 -2.38 -9.84
N SER A 191 8.56 -2.62 -9.07
CA SER A 191 8.73 -3.83 -8.27
C SER A 191 8.58 -3.47 -6.80
N CYS A 192 7.56 -4.03 -6.17
CA CYS A 192 7.17 -3.69 -4.80
C CYS A 192 7.34 -4.89 -3.86
N PRO A 193 7.72 -4.68 -2.58
CA PRO A 193 7.70 -5.76 -1.59
C PRO A 193 6.27 -6.23 -1.35
N LEU A 194 5.99 -7.50 -1.67
CA LEU A 194 4.65 -8.06 -1.54
C LEU A 194 4.46 -8.83 -0.21
N PRO A 195 3.21 -8.93 0.30
CA PRO A 195 2.88 -9.71 1.48
C PRO A 195 3.30 -11.16 1.35
N GLY A 196 4.00 -11.68 2.36
CA GLY A 196 4.30 -13.10 2.49
C GLY A 196 3.23 -13.87 3.27
N PRO A 197 3.47 -15.16 3.59
CA PRO A 197 2.51 -15.99 4.31
C PRO A 197 2.05 -15.41 5.65
N GLY A 198 2.96 -14.78 6.42
CA GLY A 198 2.64 -14.13 7.69
C GLY A 198 1.78 -12.85 7.57
N ASN A 199 1.55 -12.40 6.33
CA ASN A 199 0.71 -11.23 6.02
C ASN A 199 -0.45 -11.60 5.09
N THR A 200 -0.89 -12.89 5.13
CA THR A 200 -2.01 -13.39 4.34
C THR A 200 -3.15 -13.83 5.27
N LEU A 201 -4.23 -13.07 5.27
CA LEU A 201 -5.47 -13.39 5.99
C LEU A 201 -6.31 -14.38 5.18
N ARG A 202 -6.92 -15.36 5.86
CA ARG A 202 -7.91 -16.26 5.25
C ARG A 202 -9.29 -15.60 5.15
N ALA A 203 -9.56 -14.61 5.98
CA ALA A 203 -10.79 -13.83 5.96
C ALA A 203 -10.79 -12.88 4.75
N ALA A 204 -11.97 -12.50 4.29
CA ALA A 204 -12.16 -11.46 3.29
C ALA A 204 -12.01 -10.07 3.93
N VAL A 205 -11.33 -9.16 3.22
CA VAL A 205 -11.19 -7.75 3.61
C VAL A 205 -11.69 -6.87 2.44
N PRO A 206 -13.02 -6.70 2.28
CA PRO A 206 -13.63 -6.01 1.16
C PRO A 206 -13.64 -4.47 1.31
N VAL A 207 -12.76 -3.94 2.16
CA VAL A 207 -12.59 -2.49 2.41
C VAL A 207 -11.24 -2.00 1.87
N GLY A 208 -11.03 -0.68 1.92
CA GLY A 208 -9.84 -0.06 1.35
C GLY A 208 -9.90 0.05 -0.18
N GLU A 209 -8.75 0.12 -0.82
CA GLU A 209 -8.63 0.27 -2.26
C GLU A 209 -8.93 -1.06 -2.97
N LEU A 210 -9.86 -1.02 -3.93
CA LEU A 210 -10.32 -2.15 -4.72
C LEU A 210 -9.68 -2.13 -6.10
N SER A 211 -9.57 -3.30 -6.72
CA SER A 211 -9.14 -3.39 -8.11
C SER A 211 -10.14 -2.74 -9.05
N GLU A 212 -9.64 -2.20 -10.16
CA GLU A 212 -10.51 -1.84 -11.27
C GLU A 212 -11.28 -3.10 -11.70
N PRO A 213 -12.58 -2.99 -12.02
CA PRO A 213 -13.31 -4.09 -12.62
C PRO A 213 -12.57 -4.50 -13.92
N ASP A 214 -12.38 -5.80 -14.14
CA ASP A 214 -11.89 -6.28 -15.43
C ASP A 214 -12.76 -5.68 -16.53
N ARG A 215 -12.21 -4.74 -17.28
CA ARG A 215 -12.80 -4.29 -18.55
C ARG A 215 -12.57 -5.46 -19.49
N GLY A 216 -13.55 -6.38 -19.54
CA GLY A 216 -13.48 -7.60 -20.31
C GLY A 216 -12.86 -7.36 -21.70
N GLY A 217 -11.77 -8.05 -21.99
CA GLY A 217 -11.20 -8.12 -23.32
C GLY A 217 -9.71 -7.91 -23.39
N ALA A 218 -8.94 -8.95 -23.16
CA ALA A 218 -7.85 -9.44 -23.97
C ALA A 218 -7.04 -10.42 -23.12
N GLY A 219 -7.27 -11.71 -23.35
CA GLY A 219 -6.58 -12.79 -22.69
C GLY A 219 -5.07 -12.63 -22.76
N SER A 220 -4.43 -12.55 -21.62
CA SER A 220 -3.03 -12.92 -21.47
C SER A 220 -3.00 -14.26 -20.74
N THR A 221 -3.11 -15.34 -21.51
CA THR A 221 -2.73 -16.67 -21.09
C THR A 221 -1.23 -16.62 -20.79
N ARG A 222 -0.85 -16.51 -19.53
CA ARG A 222 0.51 -16.83 -19.14
C ARG A 222 0.61 -18.34 -19.10
N GLN A 223 1.36 -18.87 -20.04
CA GLN A 223 1.83 -20.24 -20.02
C GLN A 223 2.68 -20.46 -18.77
N THR A 224 2.41 -21.59 -18.13
CA THR A 224 3.16 -22.25 -17.05
C THR A 224 4.64 -22.37 -17.32
#